data_226f7d0daa27918e535b9dcfbd7fc990
#
_entry.id   226f7d0daa27918e535b9dcfbd7fc990
#
_cell.length_a   1.000
_cell.length_b   1.000
_cell.length_c   1.000
_cell.angle_alpha   90.00
_cell.angle_beta   90.00
_cell.angle_gamma   90.00
#
_symmetry.space_group_name_H-M   'P 1'
#
loop_
_entity.id
_entity.type
_entity.pdbx_description
1 polymer ?
#
loop_
_entity_poly.entity_id
_entity_poly.type
_entity_poly.pdbx_seq_one_letter_code
_entity_poly.pdbx_strand_id
1 'polypeptide(L)'
;MTLEWGESPPKQHVVIVGAGFGGLACARKLRRSSAYRVTMIDRHPYHLFSPLLYQVATAGLPEDDIAFPVRTAFREVEFIRAEVTAIDATAKQLTLNGQRVVEFDHLVLAVGSQGTTYGIDGVAEHTLQMKSVADSRLIRRSLLHTYEEVEDGFLPATALQVAVVGGGPTGVELAGAIRELQDEIRREFEDIAQHASVTLIEAGPRVLPSFHPNSSAHAQKTLEKMGVTVRVDTAVSRATATSLHFTNGDELVAGTRIWAAGVVAPPTWKMLGETDRANRLKVQPTLSLTDGIWVIGDAAHHADDTGRPLPMIAPVAIQQGKHVANQLLRLARNEQLTNFAYRDKGQMATIGRRKAVVEVRRWLRFSGTFAWLTWLALHLAYISGGRNRTSIFADWVWNYLVWVPRRAITD
;
A
#
# COMPACT_ATOMS: atom_id res chain seq x y z
N MET A 1 9.31 -58.74 16.45
CA MET A 1 9.97 -57.70 15.64
C MET A 1 8.98 -56.52 15.61
N THR A 2 9.05 -55.67 16.63
CA THR A 2 8.22 -54.47 16.79
C THR A 2 8.82 -53.40 15.89
N LEU A 3 8.06 -53.00 14.87
CA LEU A 3 8.39 -51.84 14.07
C LEU A 3 8.21 -50.61 14.97
N GLU A 4 9.31 -50.04 15.47
CA GLU A 4 9.34 -48.73 16.06
C GLU A 4 9.01 -47.73 14.92
N TRP A 5 7.83 -47.19 14.95
CA TRP A 5 7.49 -46.03 14.14
C TRP A 5 8.25 -44.85 14.74
N GLY A 6 9.42 -44.53 14.15
CA GLY A 6 10.21 -43.40 14.58
C GLY A 6 9.33 -42.14 14.54
N GLU A 7 9.20 -41.45 15.66
CA GLU A 7 8.54 -40.15 15.74
C GLU A 7 9.21 -39.22 14.73
N SER A 8 8.41 -38.61 13.85
CA SER A 8 8.93 -37.63 12.93
C SER A 8 9.56 -36.50 13.74
N PRO A 9 10.77 -36.02 13.39
CA PRO A 9 11.42 -34.94 14.12
C PRO A 9 10.46 -33.75 14.28
N PRO A 10 10.49 -33.07 15.42
CA PRO A 10 9.61 -31.91 15.66
C PRO A 10 9.80 -30.87 14.55
N LYS A 11 8.70 -30.36 14.02
CA LYS A 11 8.74 -29.33 12.97
C LYS A 11 9.35 -28.05 13.50
N GLN A 12 10.32 -27.50 12.78
CA GLN A 12 10.87 -26.19 13.09
C GLN A 12 9.79 -25.10 12.97
N HIS A 13 9.87 -24.10 13.84
CA HIS A 13 8.90 -23.03 13.93
C HIS A 13 9.32 -21.84 13.07
N VAL A 14 8.55 -21.55 12.02
CA VAL A 14 8.67 -20.33 11.22
C VAL A 14 7.63 -19.32 11.67
N VAL A 15 8.08 -18.18 12.16
CA VAL A 15 7.20 -17.06 12.51
C VAL A 15 7.30 -16.00 11.42
N ILE A 16 6.15 -15.59 10.86
CA ILE A 16 6.04 -14.54 9.84
C ILE A 16 5.36 -13.34 10.49
N VAL A 17 6.04 -12.21 10.58
CA VAL A 17 5.50 -10.95 11.10
C VAL A 17 5.05 -10.07 9.96
N GLY A 18 3.74 -9.86 9.87
CA GLY A 18 3.08 -9.09 8.82
C GLY A 18 2.32 -9.95 7.81
N ALA A 19 1.00 -9.71 7.69
CA ALA A 19 0.09 -10.35 6.75
C ALA A 19 -0.08 -9.57 5.43
N GLY A 20 0.92 -8.76 5.06
CA GLY A 20 1.00 -8.07 3.78
C GLY A 20 1.30 -9.00 2.61
N PHE A 21 1.58 -8.43 1.44
CA PHE A 21 1.84 -9.18 0.19
C PHE A 21 2.99 -10.18 0.33
N GLY A 22 4.09 -9.79 1.00
CA GLY A 22 5.26 -10.64 1.19
C GLY A 22 4.99 -11.79 2.16
N GLY A 23 4.42 -11.47 3.32
CA GLY A 23 4.11 -12.47 4.36
C GLY A 23 3.11 -13.51 3.87
N LEU A 24 2.01 -13.08 3.19
CA LEU A 24 1.07 -14.02 2.60
C LEU A 24 1.70 -14.92 1.54
N ALA A 25 2.56 -14.37 0.69
CA ALA A 25 3.24 -15.14 -0.35
C ALA A 25 4.18 -16.20 0.25
N CYS A 26 4.87 -15.86 1.35
CA CYS A 26 5.71 -16.78 2.10
C CYS A 26 4.86 -17.88 2.77
N ALA A 27 3.86 -17.50 3.55
CA ALA A 27 2.96 -18.42 4.26
C ALA A 27 2.27 -19.40 3.31
N ARG A 28 1.73 -18.92 2.18
CA ARG A 28 1.07 -19.74 1.16
C ARG A 28 1.96 -20.87 0.65
N LYS A 29 3.25 -20.62 0.56
CA LYS A 29 4.21 -21.62 0.07
C LYS A 29 4.64 -22.60 1.15
N LEU A 30 4.73 -22.17 2.41
CA LEU A 30 5.16 -22.99 3.54
C LEU A 30 4.03 -23.77 4.22
N ARG A 31 2.77 -23.37 4.07
CA ARG A 31 1.61 -23.86 4.82
C ARG A 31 1.43 -25.38 4.88
N ARG A 32 1.91 -26.11 3.89
CA ARG A 32 1.84 -27.58 3.79
C ARG A 32 3.19 -28.25 3.92
N SER A 33 4.18 -27.54 4.46
CA SER A 33 5.51 -28.13 4.68
C SER A 33 5.45 -29.21 5.75
N SER A 34 6.14 -30.31 5.51
CA SER A 34 6.38 -31.34 6.53
C SER A 34 7.44 -30.92 7.53
N ALA A 35 8.38 -30.05 7.12
CA ALA A 35 9.50 -29.60 7.94
C ALA A 35 9.15 -28.43 8.87
N TYR A 36 8.15 -27.63 8.54
CA TYR A 36 7.87 -26.38 9.25
C TYR A 36 6.45 -26.31 9.82
N ARG A 37 6.35 -25.79 11.05
CA ARG A 37 5.14 -25.20 11.62
C ARG A 37 5.20 -23.70 11.34
N VAL A 38 4.12 -23.13 10.84
CA VAL A 38 4.05 -21.70 10.45
C VAL A 38 3.06 -20.97 11.33
N THR A 39 3.53 -19.89 11.97
CA THR A 39 2.69 -18.92 12.69
C THR A 39 2.81 -17.56 11.99
N MET A 40 1.69 -16.93 11.67
CA MET A 40 1.63 -15.56 11.15
C MET A 40 1.13 -14.62 12.24
N ILE A 41 1.80 -13.49 12.41
CA ILE A 41 1.46 -12.48 13.41
C ILE A 41 1.21 -11.16 12.68
N ASP A 42 0.05 -10.55 12.92
CA ASP A 42 -0.26 -9.19 12.45
C ASP A 42 -1.20 -8.48 13.43
N ARG A 43 -1.09 -7.18 13.54
CA ARG A 43 -2.00 -6.33 14.33
C ARG A 43 -3.41 -6.30 13.76
N HIS A 44 -3.56 -6.50 12.45
CA HIS A 44 -4.84 -6.56 11.75
C HIS A 44 -5.21 -8.00 11.41
N PRO A 45 -6.49 -8.41 11.56
CA PRO A 45 -6.93 -9.78 11.27
C PRO A 45 -7.12 -10.04 9.76
N TYR A 46 -6.73 -9.10 8.91
CA TYR A 46 -6.93 -9.16 7.46
C TYR A 46 -5.68 -8.77 6.68
N HIS A 47 -5.57 -9.30 5.49
CA HIS A 47 -4.68 -8.80 4.45
C HIS A 47 -5.35 -7.65 3.72
N LEU A 48 -4.68 -6.51 3.65
CA LEU A 48 -5.15 -5.34 2.93
C LEU A 48 -4.61 -5.32 1.50
N PHE A 49 -5.52 -5.28 0.52
CA PHE A 49 -5.15 -5.01 -0.88
C PHE A 49 -5.01 -3.51 -1.11
N SER A 50 -3.93 -2.94 -0.62
CA SER A 50 -3.66 -1.50 -0.58
C SER A 50 -3.73 -0.76 -1.93
N PRO A 51 -3.51 -1.36 -3.12
CA PRO A 51 -3.68 -0.64 -4.38
C PRO A 51 -5.10 -0.11 -4.63
N LEU A 52 -6.11 -0.61 -3.94
CA LEU A 52 -7.49 -0.15 -4.09
C LEU A 52 -7.99 0.74 -2.94
N LEU A 53 -7.10 1.16 -2.02
CA LEU A 53 -7.45 2.06 -0.90
C LEU A 53 -8.06 3.38 -1.39
N TYR A 54 -7.56 3.95 -2.48
CA TYR A 54 -8.08 5.19 -3.04
C TYR A 54 -9.56 5.06 -3.46
N GLN A 55 -10.00 3.87 -3.93
CA GLN A 55 -11.41 3.64 -4.27
C GLN A 55 -12.30 3.56 -3.03
N VAL A 56 -11.78 3.08 -1.90
CA VAL A 56 -12.50 3.14 -0.62
C VAL A 56 -12.58 4.60 -0.13
N ALA A 57 -11.49 5.35 -0.22
CA ALA A 57 -11.45 6.76 0.16
C ALA A 57 -12.38 7.65 -0.67
N THR A 58 -12.72 7.25 -1.89
CA THR A 58 -13.63 7.97 -2.80
C THR A 58 -14.98 7.26 -2.99
N ALA A 59 -15.38 6.45 -2.01
CA ALA A 59 -16.65 5.69 -2.01
C ALA A 59 -16.86 4.77 -3.23
N GLY A 60 -15.78 4.42 -3.94
CA GLY A 60 -15.80 3.56 -5.13
C GLY A 60 -15.96 2.08 -4.83
N LEU A 61 -15.48 1.63 -3.67
CA LEU A 61 -15.57 0.25 -3.19
C LEU A 61 -15.86 0.22 -1.69
N PRO A 62 -16.58 -0.80 -1.20
CA PRO A 62 -16.65 -1.12 0.22
C PRO A 62 -15.26 -1.55 0.74
N GLU A 63 -14.97 -1.24 1.98
CA GLU A 63 -13.67 -1.58 2.59
C GLU A 63 -13.46 -3.09 2.78
N ASP A 64 -14.53 -3.84 3.05
CA ASP A 64 -14.48 -5.29 3.21
C ASP A 64 -14.03 -6.01 1.93
N ASP A 65 -14.20 -5.41 0.78
CA ASP A 65 -13.82 -5.99 -0.50
C ASP A 65 -12.30 -6.02 -0.70
N ILE A 66 -11.59 -5.06 -0.11
CA ILE A 66 -10.12 -4.99 -0.16
C ILE A 66 -9.43 -5.57 1.07
N ALA A 67 -10.20 -5.94 2.10
CA ALA A 67 -9.73 -6.52 3.35
C ALA A 67 -10.05 -8.03 3.40
N PHE A 68 -9.03 -8.87 3.24
CA PHE A 68 -9.19 -10.32 3.17
C PHE A 68 -8.84 -11.00 4.52
N PRO A 69 -9.79 -11.69 5.19
CA PRO A 69 -9.53 -12.29 6.51
C PRO A 69 -8.44 -13.37 6.46
N VAL A 70 -7.34 -13.19 7.21
CA VAL A 70 -6.17 -14.09 7.17
C VAL A 70 -6.51 -15.47 7.72
N ARG A 71 -7.29 -15.58 8.80
CA ARG A 71 -7.66 -16.86 9.42
C ARG A 71 -8.39 -17.81 8.48
N THR A 72 -9.20 -17.27 7.57
CA THR A 72 -9.95 -18.08 6.59
C THR A 72 -9.11 -18.39 5.36
N ALA A 73 -8.05 -17.63 5.11
CA ALA A 73 -7.15 -17.79 3.97
C ALA A 73 -6.31 -19.06 4.05
N PHE A 74 -5.85 -19.37 5.25
CA PHE A 74 -4.87 -20.43 5.51
C PHE A 74 -5.23 -21.19 6.79
N ARG A 75 -6.00 -22.24 6.67
CA ARG A 75 -6.36 -23.09 7.83
C ARG A 75 -5.17 -23.83 8.41
N GLU A 76 -4.13 -24.05 7.61
CA GLU A 76 -2.92 -24.75 7.99
C GLU A 76 -1.87 -23.85 8.68
N VAL A 77 -2.12 -22.51 8.73
CA VAL A 77 -1.23 -21.53 9.36
C VAL A 77 -1.89 -20.99 10.62
N GLU A 78 -1.19 -21.07 11.73
CA GLU A 78 -1.62 -20.42 12.96
C GLU A 78 -1.58 -18.90 12.75
N PHE A 79 -2.67 -18.19 13.11
CA PHE A 79 -2.71 -16.74 13.04
C PHE A 79 -2.92 -16.13 14.43
N ILE A 80 -2.00 -15.26 14.83
CA ILE A 80 -2.06 -14.50 16.08
C ILE A 80 -2.28 -13.03 15.73
N ARG A 81 -3.39 -12.45 16.20
CA ARG A 81 -3.62 -11.00 16.14
C ARG A 81 -2.88 -10.35 17.29
N ALA A 82 -1.75 -9.75 17.02
CA ALA A 82 -0.95 -9.04 18.02
C ALA A 82 0.02 -8.06 17.34
N GLU A 83 0.51 -7.10 18.10
CA GLU A 83 1.64 -6.28 17.71
C GLU A 83 2.93 -6.89 18.26
N VAL A 84 3.96 -7.01 17.40
CA VAL A 84 5.30 -7.40 17.84
C VAL A 84 5.99 -6.14 18.37
N THR A 85 6.29 -6.13 19.67
CA THR A 85 6.86 -4.97 20.36
C THR A 85 8.36 -5.07 20.57
N ALA A 86 8.93 -6.30 20.59
CA ALA A 86 10.36 -6.53 20.67
C ALA A 86 10.77 -7.83 19.97
N ILE A 87 12.03 -7.90 19.54
CA ILE A 87 12.68 -9.08 18.98
C ILE A 87 14.02 -9.25 19.69
N ASP A 88 14.21 -10.41 20.33
CA ASP A 88 15.53 -10.89 20.77
C ASP A 88 16.06 -11.84 19.72
N ALA A 89 17.00 -11.37 18.91
CA ALA A 89 17.60 -12.17 17.83
C ALA A 89 18.51 -13.30 18.38
N THR A 90 19.11 -13.10 19.55
CA THR A 90 20.01 -14.07 20.19
C THR A 90 19.22 -15.21 20.84
N ALA A 91 18.21 -14.86 21.62
CA ALA A 91 17.30 -15.83 22.24
C ALA A 91 16.30 -16.45 21.25
N LYS A 92 16.20 -15.92 20.02
CA LYS A 92 15.20 -16.28 19.00
C LYS A 92 13.76 -16.16 19.54
N GLN A 93 13.45 -15.03 20.16
CA GLN A 93 12.16 -14.75 20.80
C GLN A 93 11.53 -13.44 20.30
N LEU A 94 10.20 -13.44 20.22
CA LEU A 94 9.37 -12.26 19.95
C LEU A 94 8.54 -11.95 21.17
N THR A 95 8.41 -10.64 21.50
CA THR A 95 7.43 -10.17 22.49
C THR A 95 6.21 -9.60 21.79
N LEU A 96 5.04 -10.09 22.14
CA LEU A 96 3.74 -9.67 21.60
C LEU A 96 3.00 -8.81 22.62
N ASN A 97 2.53 -7.64 22.22
CA ASN A 97 1.78 -6.69 23.05
C ASN A 97 2.47 -6.39 24.40
N GLY A 98 3.80 -6.45 24.44
CA GLY A 98 4.61 -6.23 25.66
C GLY A 98 4.56 -7.34 26.72
N GLN A 99 3.90 -8.47 26.48
CA GLN A 99 3.63 -9.48 27.51
C GLN A 99 3.94 -10.92 27.07
N ARG A 100 3.40 -11.37 25.93
CA ARG A 100 3.51 -12.76 25.50
C ARG A 100 4.79 -12.98 24.69
N VAL A 101 5.58 -13.96 25.09
CA VAL A 101 6.77 -14.39 24.35
C VAL A 101 6.42 -15.53 23.40
N VAL A 102 6.95 -15.48 22.18
CA VAL A 102 6.86 -16.53 21.16
C VAL A 102 8.27 -16.86 20.68
N GLU A 103 8.66 -18.12 20.76
CA GLU A 103 9.93 -18.61 20.26
C GLU A 103 9.84 -18.97 18.77
N PHE A 104 10.96 -18.87 18.06
CA PHE A 104 11.06 -19.23 16.66
C PHE A 104 12.41 -19.89 16.32
N ASP A 105 12.40 -20.77 15.35
CA ASP A 105 13.64 -21.24 14.70
C ASP A 105 14.01 -20.30 13.55
N HIS A 106 12.98 -19.84 12.81
CA HIS A 106 13.12 -18.88 11.72
C HIS A 106 12.09 -17.76 11.84
N LEU A 107 12.55 -16.52 11.66
CA LEU A 107 11.73 -15.32 11.64
C LEU A 107 11.74 -14.69 10.24
N VAL A 108 10.56 -14.37 9.71
CA VAL A 108 10.38 -13.62 8.47
C VAL A 108 9.72 -12.27 8.79
N LEU A 109 10.49 -11.18 8.71
CA LEU A 109 10.00 -9.83 8.89
C LEU A 109 9.40 -9.32 7.58
N ALA A 110 8.07 -9.27 7.52
CA ALA A 110 7.27 -8.80 6.38
C ALA A 110 6.41 -7.60 6.77
N VAL A 111 6.93 -6.74 7.64
CA VAL A 111 6.22 -5.66 8.35
C VAL A 111 5.80 -4.49 7.45
N GLY A 112 6.22 -4.49 6.18
CA GLY A 112 5.85 -3.47 5.19
C GLY A 112 6.42 -2.09 5.49
N SER A 113 5.66 -1.05 5.15
CA SER A 113 6.01 0.36 5.32
C SER A 113 4.88 1.16 5.97
N GLN A 114 5.23 2.30 6.51
CA GLN A 114 4.32 3.33 7.03
C GLN A 114 4.52 4.64 6.26
N GLY A 115 3.54 5.54 6.33
CA GLY A 115 3.67 6.90 5.79
C GLY A 115 4.76 7.67 6.53
N THR A 116 5.37 8.63 5.86
CA THR A 116 6.29 9.58 6.47
C THR A 116 5.88 11.00 6.11
N THR A 117 5.95 11.88 7.09
CA THR A 117 5.76 13.34 6.92
C THR A 117 7.08 14.05 6.63
N TYR A 118 8.17 13.31 6.54
CA TYR A 118 9.55 13.84 6.42
C TYR A 118 9.92 14.83 7.52
N GLY A 119 9.18 14.87 8.64
CA GLY A 119 9.37 15.83 9.74
C GLY A 119 8.96 17.26 9.39
N ILE A 120 8.16 17.44 8.32
CA ILE A 120 7.65 18.76 7.92
C ILE A 120 6.62 19.22 8.95
N ASP A 121 6.80 20.46 9.42
CA ASP A 121 5.98 21.07 10.47
C ASP A 121 4.47 21.06 10.12
N GLY A 122 3.65 20.64 11.09
CA GLY A 122 2.20 20.58 11.00
C GLY A 122 1.62 19.52 10.04
N VAL A 123 2.45 18.78 9.27
CA VAL A 123 1.93 17.78 8.31
C VAL A 123 1.28 16.62 9.04
N ALA A 124 1.83 16.15 10.15
CA ALA A 124 1.26 15.05 10.93
C ALA A 124 -0.10 15.40 11.52
N GLU A 125 -0.28 16.64 11.98
CA GLU A 125 -1.45 17.16 12.68
C GLU A 125 -2.55 17.63 11.73
N HIS A 126 -2.17 18.15 10.57
CA HIS A 126 -3.08 18.89 9.68
C HIS A 126 -3.33 18.24 8.33
N THR A 127 -2.83 17.01 8.10
CA THR A 127 -3.09 16.26 6.88
C THR A 127 -3.60 14.86 7.16
N LEU A 128 -4.44 14.35 6.26
CA LEU A 128 -4.90 12.96 6.28
C LEU A 128 -3.89 12.07 5.55
N GLN A 129 -3.51 10.97 6.15
CA GLN A 129 -2.64 9.98 5.53
C GLN A 129 -3.44 9.04 4.61
N MET A 130 -2.76 8.32 3.71
CA MET A 130 -3.39 7.34 2.81
C MET A 130 -2.65 6.01 2.86
N LYS A 131 -2.80 5.25 3.96
CA LYS A 131 -2.04 4.02 4.18
C LYS A 131 -2.86 2.85 4.73
N SER A 132 -3.99 3.13 5.38
CA SER A 132 -4.83 2.15 6.04
C SER A 132 -6.31 2.30 5.65
N VAL A 133 -7.13 1.30 5.99
CA VAL A 133 -8.60 1.40 5.88
C VAL A 133 -9.14 2.56 6.72
N ALA A 134 -8.59 2.76 7.94
CA ALA A 134 -8.98 3.87 8.79
C ALA A 134 -8.71 5.23 8.14
N ASP A 135 -7.55 5.39 7.49
CA ASP A 135 -7.23 6.61 6.75
C ASP A 135 -8.22 6.84 5.60
N SER A 136 -8.56 5.79 4.86
CA SER A 136 -9.52 5.88 3.76
C SER A 136 -10.92 6.29 4.22
N ARG A 137 -11.35 5.80 5.41
CA ARG A 137 -12.61 6.24 6.03
C ARG A 137 -12.58 7.72 6.40
N LEU A 138 -11.48 8.19 7.00
CA LEU A 138 -11.31 9.59 7.37
C LEU A 138 -11.33 10.49 6.13
N ILE A 139 -10.63 10.11 5.07
CA ILE A 139 -10.64 10.85 3.79
C ILE A 139 -12.06 10.87 3.22
N ARG A 140 -12.72 9.72 3.12
CA ARG A 140 -14.10 9.61 2.63
C ARG A 140 -15.06 10.50 3.41
N ARG A 141 -14.99 10.43 4.73
CA ARG A 141 -15.82 11.27 5.61
C ARG A 141 -15.55 12.75 5.37
N SER A 142 -14.28 13.16 5.35
CA SER A 142 -13.90 14.55 5.07
C SER A 142 -14.43 15.03 3.73
N LEU A 143 -14.28 14.20 2.66
CA LEU A 143 -14.73 14.59 1.31
C LEU A 143 -16.26 14.77 1.20
N LEU A 144 -17.04 13.94 1.87
CA LEU A 144 -18.49 13.91 1.72
C LEU A 144 -19.19 14.84 2.71
N HIS A 145 -18.80 14.81 3.97
CA HIS A 145 -19.43 15.63 5.03
C HIS A 145 -19.19 17.13 4.81
N THR A 146 -18.04 17.50 4.23
CA THR A 146 -17.75 18.90 3.92
C THR A 146 -18.77 19.54 2.97
N TYR A 147 -19.38 18.77 2.06
CA TYR A 147 -20.42 19.32 1.19
C TYR A 147 -21.67 19.72 1.96
N GLU A 148 -22.13 18.88 2.90
CA GLU A 148 -23.27 19.17 3.76
C GLU A 148 -23.00 20.39 4.66
N GLU A 149 -21.80 20.44 5.28
CA GLU A 149 -21.42 21.55 6.16
C GLU A 149 -21.28 22.89 5.40
N VAL A 150 -20.89 22.87 4.13
CA VAL A 150 -20.83 24.07 3.29
C VAL A 150 -22.23 24.49 2.83
N GLU A 151 -23.10 23.56 2.45
CA GLU A 151 -24.49 23.82 2.05
C GLU A 151 -25.28 24.41 3.21
N ASP A 152 -25.11 23.88 4.42
CA ASP A 152 -25.76 24.37 5.63
C ASP A 152 -25.12 25.67 6.18
N GLY A 153 -24.05 26.16 5.57
CA GLY A 153 -23.36 27.39 5.96
C GLY A 153 -22.47 27.31 7.18
N PHE A 154 -22.15 26.09 7.66
CA PHE A 154 -21.22 25.88 8.76
C PHE A 154 -19.76 26.06 8.35
N LEU A 155 -19.43 25.77 7.11
CA LEU A 155 -18.10 25.95 6.54
C LEU A 155 -18.11 26.89 5.31
N PRO A 156 -17.02 27.63 5.07
CA PRO A 156 -16.88 28.43 3.86
C PRO A 156 -16.71 27.54 2.62
N ALA A 157 -17.09 28.04 1.44
CA ALA A 157 -16.97 27.32 0.17
C ALA A 157 -15.54 26.86 -0.16
N THR A 158 -14.51 27.53 0.37
CA THR A 158 -13.10 27.12 0.26
C THR A 158 -12.81 25.78 0.91
N ALA A 159 -13.68 25.31 1.82
CA ALA A 159 -13.56 23.98 2.43
C ALA A 159 -13.72 22.85 1.41
N LEU A 160 -14.39 23.08 0.28
CA LEU A 160 -14.55 22.11 -0.82
C LEU A 160 -13.27 21.93 -1.66
N GLN A 161 -12.24 22.73 -1.42
CA GLN A 161 -10.95 22.58 -2.08
C GLN A 161 -10.15 21.44 -1.45
N VAL A 162 -9.64 20.53 -2.29
CA VAL A 162 -8.86 19.36 -1.87
C VAL A 162 -7.44 19.47 -2.39
N ALA A 163 -6.47 19.32 -1.49
CA ALA A 163 -5.06 19.24 -1.83
C ALA A 163 -4.55 17.80 -1.63
N VAL A 164 -3.94 17.21 -2.66
CA VAL A 164 -3.28 15.91 -2.61
C VAL A 164 -1.78 16.13 -2.78
N VAL A 165 -0.97 15.77 -1.77
CA VAL A 165 0.48 15.93 -1.78
C VAL A 165 1.15 14.62 -2.11
N GLY A 166 1.97 14.60 -3.18
CA GLY A 166 2.69 13.46 -3.71
C GLY A 166 2.18 13.03 -5.08
N GLY A 167 2.98 13.26 -6.12
CA GLY A 167 2.67 12.92 -7.52
C GLY A 167 3.03 11.47 -7.91
N GLY A 168 3.23 10.57 -6.94
CA GLY A 168 3.37 9.14 -7.19
C GLY A 168 2.07 8.47 -7.64
N PRO A 169 2.08 7.14 -7.90
CA PRO A 169 0.87 6.42 -8.32
C PRO A 169 -0.34 6.66 -7.42
N THR A 170 -0.16 6.54 -6.10
CA THR A 170 -1.25 6.75 -5.12
C THR A 170 -1.87 8.14 -5.22
N GLY A 171 -1.04 9.19 -5.31
CA GLY A 171 -1.57 10.56 -5.41
C GLY A 171 -2.26 10.85 -6.73
N VAL A 172 -1.73 10.34 -7.85
CA VAL A 172 -2.35 10.46 -9.18
C VAL A 172 -3.71 9.74 -9.22
N GLU A 173 -3.77 8.51 -8.71
CA GLU A 173 -5.01 7.71 -8.63
C GLU A 173 -6.05 8.38 -7.73
N LEU A 174 -5.61 8.88 -6.57
CA LEU A 174 -6.49 9.56 -5.62
C LEU A 174 -7.01 10.90 -6.16
N ALA A 175 -6.14 11.74 -6.74
CA ALA A 175 -6.54 13.04 -7.30
C ALA A 175 -7.58 12.88 -8.42
N GLY A 176 -7.37 11.92 -9.32
CA GLY A 176 -8.32 11.59 -10.37
C GLY A 176 -9.66 11.07 -9.84
N ALA A 177 -9.60 10.15 -8.86
CA ALA A 177 -10.80 9.58 -8.25
C ALA A 177 -11.61 10.61 -7.44
N ILE A 178 -10.93 11.53 -6.71
CA ILE A 178 -11.61 12.64 -6.02
C ILE A 178 -12.30 13.57 -7.02
N ARG A 179 -11.63 13.88 -8.13
CA ARG A 179 -12.25 14.71 -9.16
C ARG A 179 -13.50 14.05 -9.76
N GLU A 180 -13.45 12.75 -10.03
CA GLU A 180 -14.63 11.99 -10.49
C GLU A 180 -15.76 11.99 -9.44
N LEU A 181 -15.41 11.82 -8.16
CA LEU A 181 -16.38 11.92 -7.05
C LEU A 181 -17.03 13.32 -6.99
N GLN A 182 -16.24 14.39 -7.12
CA GLN A 182 -16.77 15.77 -7.17
C GLN A 182 -17.74 15.99 -8.34
N ASP A 183 -17.45 15.39 -9.51
CA ASP A 183 -18.35 15.47 -10.67
C ASP A 183 -19.66 14.67 -10.47
N GLU A 184 -19.59 13.56 -9.71
CA GLU A 184 -20.79 12.78 -9.34
C GLU A 184 -21.68 13.54 -8.35
N ILE A 185 -21.08 14.15 -7.31
CA ILE A 185 -21.78 14.88 -6.25
C ILE A 185 -22.39 16.20 -6.77
N ARG A 186 -21.82 16.79 -7.82
CA ARG A 186 -22.25 18.07 -8.40
C ARG A 186 -23.77 18.18 -8.64
N ARG A 187 -24.44 17.05 -8.89
CA ARG A 187 -25.90 17.05 -9.15
C ARG A 187 -26.75 17.20 -7.89
N GLU A 188 -26.18 16.84 -6.74
CA GLU A 188 -26.86 16.93 -5.45
C GLU A 188 -26.63 18.31 -4.80
N PHE A 189 -25.48 18.95 -5.10
CA PHE A 189 -25.00 20.19 -4.51
C PHE A 189 -24.70 21.25 -5.60
N GLU A 190 -25.64 21.50 -6.53
CA GLU A 190 -25.41 22.34 -7.72
C GLU A 190 -24.88 23.73 -7.39
N ASP A 191 -25.40 24.36 -6.36
CA ASP A 191 -25.09 25.76 -6.00
C ASP A 191 -23.67 25.94 -5.47
N ILE A 192 -23.13 24.93 -4.77
CA ILE A 192 -21.80 25.00 -4.14
C ILE A 192 -20.73 24.23 -4.91
N ALA A 193 -21.11 23.29 -5.76
CA ALA A 193 -20.16 22.39 -6.46
C ALA A 193 -19.15 23.12 -7.37
N GLN A 194 -19.48 24.34 -7.81
CA GLN A 194 -18.56 25.18 -8.58
C GLN A 194 -17.29 25.60 -7.81
N HIS A 195 -17.33 25.55 -6.48
CA HIS A 195 -16.21 25.87 -5.60
C HIS A 195 -15.30 24.67 -5.32
N ALA A 196 -15.76 23.47 -5.69
CA ALA A 196 -15.00 22.25 -5.50
C ALA A 196 -13.84 22.15 -6.49
N SER A 197 -12.65 21.88 -5.99
CA SER A 197 -11.44 21.73 -6.81
C SER A 197 -10.50 20.70 -6.22
N VAL A 198 -9.63 20.13 -7.07
CA VAL A 198 -8.55 19.23 -6.66
C VAL A 198 -7.22 19.79 -7.16
N THR A 199 -6.26 19.93 -6.25
CA THR A 199 -4.88 20.28 -6.59
C THR A 199 -3.95 19.11 -6.21
N LEU A 200 -3.25 18.56 -7.19
CA LEU A 200 -2.17 17.59 -6.99
C LEU A 200 -0.83 18.32 -6.93
N ILE A 201 -0.06 18.09 -5.86
CA ILE A 201 1.20 18.77 -5.57
C ILE A 201 2.32 17.74 -5.59
N GLU A 202 3.37 18.01 -6.36
CA GLU A 202 4.56 17.17 -6.47
C GLU A 202 5.83 18.03 -6.31
N ALA A 203 6.72 17.59 -5.42
CA ALA A 203 7.97 18.30 -5.16
C ALA A 203 8.98 18.20 -6.32
N GLY A 204 8.90 17.11 -7.08
CA GLY A 204 9.74 16.89 -8.26
C GLY A 204 9.18 17.50 -9.54
N PRO A 205 9.95 17.43 -10.64
CA PRO A 205 9.61 18.11 -11.90
C PRO A 205 8.48 17.42 -12.69
N ARG A 206 7.92 16.31 -12.23
CA ARG A 206 6.85 15.58 -12.93
C ARG A 206 6.10 14.62 -12.02
N VAL A 207 4.85 14.39 -12.28
CA VAL A 207 4.08 13.31 -11.67
C VAL A 207 4.56 11.94 -12.18
N LEU A 208 4.29 10.86 -11.45
CA LEU A 208 4.74 9.50 -11.75
C LEU A 208 6.25 9.44 -12.06
N PRO A 209 7.13 9.89 -11.14
CA PRO A 209 8.56 10.06 -11.42
C PRO A 209 9.27 8.75 -11.79
N SER A 210 8.75 7.60 -11.36
CA SER A 210 9.27 6.27 -11.71
C SER A 210 8.90 5.80 -13.13
N PHE A 211 7.90 6.44 -13.75
CA PHE A 211 7.46 6.13 -15.10
C PHE A 211 8.30 6.84 -16.17
N HIS A 212 8.20 6.35 -17.40
CA HIS A 212 8.82 7.03 -18.52
C HIS A 212 8.27 8.46 -18.71
N PRO A 213 9.07 9.45 -19.11
CA PRO A 213 8.62 10.83 -19.27
C PRO A 213 7.35 11.02 -20.10
N ASN A 214 7.15 10.25 -21.15
CA ASN A 214 5.94 10.32 -21.98
C ASN A 214 4.68 9.84 -21.24
N SER A 215 4.78 8.79 -20.40
CA SER A 215 3.68 8.31 -19.56
C SER A 215 3.35 9.32 -18.47
N SER A 216 4.36 9.92 -17.88
CA SER A 216 4.23 11.02 -16.89
C SER A 216 3.52 12.22 -17.51
N ALA A 217 3.97 12.71 -18.67
CA ALA A 217 3.33 13.82 -19.37
C ALA A 217 1.87 13.51 -19.78
N HIS A 218 1.61 12.27 -20.22
CA HIS A 218 0.25 11.82 -20.54
C HIS A 218 -0.65 11.82 -19.29
N ALA A 219 -0.14 11.35 -18.13
CA ALA A 219 -0.87 11.32 -16.89
C ALA A 219 -1.21 12.75 -16.42
N GLN A 220 -0.24 13.68 -16.43
CA GLN A 220 -0.46 15.07 -16.07
C GLN A 220 -1.50 15.72 -16.97
N LYS A 221 -1.33 15.65 -18.30
CA LYS A 221 -2.30 16.21 -19.27
C LYS A 221 -3.70 15.62 -19.10
N THR A 222 -3.79 14.35 -18.69
CA THR A 222 -5.08 13.70 -18.47
C THR A 222 -5.75 14.23 -17.21
N LEU A 223 -5.02 14.41 -16.09
CA LEU A 223 -5.50 15.02 -14.86
C LEU A 223 -5.98 16.47 -15.12
N GLU A 224 -5.17 17.27 -15.82
CA GLU A 224 -5.52 18.65 -16.18
C GLU A 224 -6.81 18.73 -17.02
N LYS A 225 -6.98 17.82 -17.99
CA LYS A 225 -8.23 17.70 -18.77
C LYS A 225 -9.44 17.29 -17.93
N MET A 226 -9.22 16.59 -16.82
CA MET A 226 -10.29 16.27 -15.86
C MET A 226 -10.61 17.45 -14.93
N GLY A 227 -9.85 18.55 -14.98
CA GLY A 227 -10.01 19.70 -14.10
C GLY A 227 -9.23 19.61 -12.79
N VAL A 228 -8.24 18.72 -12.70
CA VAL A 228 -7.27 18.68 -11.58
C VAL A 228 -6.16 19.70 -11.87
N THR A 229 -5.88 20.60 -10.94
CA THR A 229 -4.71 21.47 -11.00
C THR A 229 -3.48 20.66 -10.61
N VAL A 230 -2.45 20.61 -11.46
CA VAL A 230 -1.19 19.90 -11.16
C VAL A 230 -0.08 20.93 -10.93
N ARG A 231 0.52 20.90 -9.73
CA ARG A 231 1.67 21.72 -9.36
C ARG A 231 2.90 20.81 -9.19
N VAL A 232 3.80 20.84 -10.13
CA VAL A 232 5.12 20.21 -10.06
C VAL A 232 6.15 21.22 -9.55
N ASP A 233 7.37 20.76 -9.23
CA ASP A 233 8.44 21.59 -8.64
C ASP A 233 7.97 22.39 -7.40
N THR A 234 6.99 21.83 -6.67
CA THR A 234 6.32 22.51 -5.57
C THR A 234 6.42 21.68 -4.30
N ALA A 235 7.37 22.01 -3.44
CA ALA A 235 7.60 21.30 -2.19
C ALA A 235 6.87 21.97 -1.03
N VAL A 236 6.14 21.18 -0.23
CA VAL A 236 5.49 21.65 1.00
C VAL A 236 6.57 21.90 2.06
N SER A 237 6.51 23.07 2.68
CA SER A 237 7.39 23.48 3.79
C SER A 237 6.69 23.39 5.15
N ARG A 238 5.38 23.55 5.18
CA ARG A 238 4.57 23.50 6.40
C ARG A 238 3.09 23.25 6.07
N ALA A 239 2.36 22.63 7.00
CA ALA A 239 0.91 22.54 6.95
C ALA A 239 0.28 23.24 8.16
N THR A 240 -0.90 23.84 7.96
CA THR A 240 -1.71 24.44 9.02
C THR A 240 -3.11 23.82 9.02
N ALA A 241 -3.96 24.24 9.95
CA ALA A 241 -5.35 23.78 10.01
C ALA A 241 -6.16 24.09 8.74
N THR A 242 -5.74 25.06 7.93
CA THR A 242 -6.49 25.53 6.75
C THR A 242 -5.69 25.55 5.45
N SER A 243 -4.38 25.43 5.50
CA SER A 243 -3.54 25.64 4.31
C SER A 243 -2.25 24.80 4.29
N LEU A 244 -1.67 24.70 3.10
CA LEU A 244 -0.31 24.21 2.85
C LEU A 244 0.56 25.39 2.42
N HIS A 245 1.74 25.53 3.02
CA HIS A 245 2.75 26.50 2.63
C HIS A 245 3.85 25.79 1.84
N PHE A 246 4.40 26.46 0.85
CA PHE A 246 5.44 25.92 -0.03
C PHE A 246 6.79 26.59 0.16
N THR A 247 7.85 25.92 -0.27
CA THR A 247 9.23 26.43 -0.15
C THR A 247 9.49 27.69 -0.97
N ASN A 248 8.67 27.96 -1.99
CA ASN A 248 8.75 29.18 -2.80
C ASN A 248 8.01 30.40 -2.19
N GLY A 249 7.41 30.23 -1.01
CA GLY A 249 6.63 31.26 -0.31
C GLY A 249 5.16 31.31 -0.63
N ASP A 250 4.66 30.52 -1.60
CA ASP A 250 3.23 30.43 -1.92
C ASP A 250 2.46 29.71 -0.81
N GLU A 251 1.14 29.90 -0.83
CA GLU A 251 0.18 29.22 0.03
C GLU A 251 -0.95 28.65 -0.78
N LEU A 252 -1.53 27.52 -0.34
CA LEU A 252 -2.75 26.92 -0.87
C LEU A 252 -3.72 26.66 0.29
N VAL A 253 -4.82 27.36 0.31
CA VAL A 253 -5.94 27.07 1.23
C VAL A 253 -6.68 25.85 0.69
N ALA A 254 -6.95 24.88 1.57
CA ALA A 254 -7.74 23.70 1.22
C ALA A 254 -8.40 23.11 2.47
N GLY A 255 -9.67 22.75 2.40
CA GLY A 255 -10.41 22.13 3.50
C GLY A 255 -9.90 20.73 3.76
N THR A 256 -9.71 19.91 2.73
CA THR A 256 -9.14 18.58 2.86
C THR A 256 -7.74 18.54 2.29
N ARG A 257 -6.77 18.16 3.12
CA ARG A 257 -5.35 18.03 2.76
C ARG A 257 -4.91 16.58 2.97
N ILE A 258 -4.53 15.91 1.88
CA ILE A 258 -4.19 14.48 1.89
C ILE A 258 -2.71 14.31 1.58
N TRP A 259 -2.00 13.63 2.47
CA TRP A 259 -0.59 13.34 2.33
C TRP A 259 -0.37 11.93 1.77
N ALA A 260 -0.09 11.84 0.50
CA ALA A 260 0.25 10.61 -0.23
C ALA A 260 1.75 10.51 -0.59
N ALA A 261 2.59 11.36 0.03
CA ALA A 261 4.01 11.46 -0.26
C ALA A 261 4.85 10.65 0.72
N GLY A 262 5.60 9.71 0.18
CA GLY A 262 6.66 8.99 0.88
C GLY A 262 6.19 7.87 1.81
N VAL A 263 7.01 6.83 1.83
CA VAL A 263 6.88 5.69 2.73
C VAL A 263 8.25 5.30 3.26
N VAL A 264 8.29 4.83 4.51
CA VAL A 264 9.49 4.32 5.17
C VAL A 264 9.17 3.01 5.88
N ALA A 265 10.16 2.14 6.04
CA ALA A 265 10.00 0.99 6.92
C ALA A 265 9.83 1.45 8.39
N PRO A 266 9.09 0.71 9.23
CA PRO A 266 8.92 1.09 10.63
C PRO A 266 10.28 1.21 11.33
N PRO A 267 10.57 2.33 12.03
CA PRO A 267 11.87 2.58 12.66
C PRO A 267 12.16 1.62 13.84
N THR A 268 11.14 0.97 14.37
CA THR A 268 11.23 -0.01 15.47
C THR A 268 12.28 -1.11 15.20
N TRP A 269 12.52 -1.46 13.94
CA TRP A 269 13.39 -2.58 13.57
C TRP A 269 14.84 -2.18 13.30
N LYS A 270 15.20 -0.91 13.43
CA LYS A 270 16.58 -0.41 13.25
C LYS A 270 17.59 -1.10 14.19
N MET A 271 17.14 -1.55 15.35
CA MET A 271 17.99 -2.25 16.31
C MET A 271 18.54 -3.61 15.81
N LEU A 272 17.91 -4.18 14.77
CA LEU A 272 18.31 -5.49 14.24
C LEU A 272 19.48 -5.43 13.26
N GLY A 273 19.83 -4.26 12.74
CA GLY A 273 20.92 -4.12 11.78
C GLY A 273 20.99 -2.76 11.10
N GLU A 274 21.91 -2.64 10.16
CA GLU A 274 22.05 -1.42 9.37
C GLU A 274 20.83 -1.15 8.51
N THR A 275 20.48 0.14 8.39
CA THR A 275 19.36 0.60 7.56
C THR A 275 19.79 1.63 6.52
N ASP A 276 18.96 1.80 5.49
CA ASP A 276 19.06 2.91 4.56
C ASP A 276 18.25 4.14 5.04
N ARG A 277 18.20 5.19 4.17
CA ARG A 277 17.46 6.44 4.47
C ARG A 277 15.94 6.24 4.64
N ALA A 278 15.37 5.16 4.10
CA ALA A 278 13.97 4.78 4.25
C ALA A 278 13.76 3.78 5.41
N ASN A 279 14.71 3.63 6.32
CA ASN A 279 14.72 2.70 7.45
C ASN A 279 14.67 1.21 7.05
N ARG A 280 14.93 0.87 5.79
CA ARG A 280 14.93 -0.52 5.34
C ARG A 280 16.18 -1.22 5.81
N LEU A 281 16.03 -2.40 6.41
CA LEU A 281 17.14 -3.24 6.85
C LEU A 281 17.95 -3.75 5.65
N LYS A 282 19.27 -3.56 5.68
CA LYS A 282 20.18 -4.07 4.66
C LYS A 282 20.32 -5.58 4.80
N VAL A 283 19.89 -6.33 3.80
CA VAL A 283 19.90 -7.80 3.80
C VAL A 283 20.98 -8.35 2.90
N GLN A 284 21.37 -9.59 3.15
CA GLN A 284 22.25 -10.39 2.27
C GLN A 284 21.56 -10.64 0.91
N PRO A 285 22.30 -11.03 -0.13
CA PRO A 285 21.71 -11.39 -1.42
C PRO A 285 20.63 -12.48 -1.36
N THR A 286 20.65 -13.33 -0.35
CA THR A 286 19.65 -14.36 -0.07
C THR A 286 18.38 -13.85 0.59
N LEU A 287 18.33 -12.58 1.01
CA LEU A 287 17.34 -11.91 1.85
C LEU A 287 17.41 -12.28 3.35
N SER A 288 18.46 -12.98 3.80
CA SER A 288 18.74 -13.14 5.23
C SER A 288 19.33 -11.87 5.81
N LEU A 289 18.99 -11.56 7.05
CA LEU A 289 19.60 -10.49 7.85
C LEU A 289 20.73 -11.08 8.71
N THR A 290 20.39 -12.08 9.49
CA THR A 290 21.31 -12.91 10.30
C THR A 290 20.86 -14.37 10.24
N ASP A 291 21.50 -15.26 11.00
CA ASP A 291 21.07 -16.65 11.11
C ASP A 291 19.61 -16.74 11.61
N GLY A 292 18.79 -17.44 10.86
CA GLY A 292 17.37 -17.64 11.16
C GLY A 292 16.47 -16.42 10.96
N ILE A 293 16.99 -15.22 10.61
CA ILE A 293 16.17 -14.01 10.43
C ILE A 293 16.22 -13.52 8.98
N TRP A 294 15.05 -13.34 8.40
CA TRP A 294 14.82 -12.93 7.01
C TRP A 294 14.00 -11.66 6.98
N VAL A 295 14.28 -10.75 6.03
CA VAL A 295 13.52 -9.52 5.86
C VAL A 295 13.05 -9.39 4.41
N ILE A 296 11.77 -9.07 4.22
CA ILE A 296 11.14 -9.01 2.89
C ILE A 296 10.21 -7.80 2.73
N GLY A 297 9.92 -7.47 1.50
CA GLY A 297 9.03 -6.36 1.13
C GLY A 297 9.64 -5.00 1.44
N ASP A 298 8.78 -4.06 1.81
CA ASP A 298 9.16 -2.66 2.02
C ASP A 298 10.14 -2.47 3.18
N ALA A 299 10.29 -3.45 4.07
CA ALA A 299 11.25 -3.42 5.17
C ALA A 299 12.67 -3.82 4.76
N ALA A 300 12.85 -4.45 3.59
CA ALA A 300 14.14 -4.95 3.11
C ALA A 300 14.81 -3.97 2.15
N HIS A 301 16.06 -3.62 2.43
CA HIS A 301 16.95 -3.00 1.46
C HIS A 301 17.70 -4.09 0.70
N HIS A 302 17.29 -4.33 -0.52
CA HIS A 302 17.99 -5.19 -1.47
C HIS A 302 18.22 -4.39 -2.76
N ALA A 303 19.47 -4.32 -3.23
CA ALA A 303 19.82 -3.59 -4.43
C ALA A 303 19.59 -4.44 -5.69
N ASP A 304 19.23 -3.78 -6.78
CA ASP A 304 19.25 -4.37 -8.13
C ASP A 304 20.68 -4.48 -8.68
N ASP A 305 20.82 -5.03 -9.88
CA ASP A 305 22.12 -5.18 -10.56
C ASP A 305 22.82 -3.82 -10.85
N THR A 306 22.12 -2.69 -10.68
CA THR A 306 22.68 -1.34 -10.85
C THR A 306 23.07 -0.68 -9.51
N GLY A 307 22.92 -1.40 -8.40
CA GLY A 307 23.17 -0.92 -7.05
C GLY A 307 22.06 -0.04 -6.47
N ARG A 308 20.91 0.09 -7.17
CA ARG A 308 19.77 0.85 -6.66
C ARG A 308 18.86 -0.04 -5.82
N PRO A 309 18.34 0.48 -4.71
CA PRO A 309 17.39 -0.28 -3.90
C PRO A 309 16.11 -0.57 -4.67
N LEU A 310 15.60 -1.78 -4.56
CA LEU A 310 14.33 -2.17 -5.16
C LEU A 310 13.18 -1.29 -4.64
N PRO A 311 12.17 -1.00 -5.47
CA PRO A 311 11.04 -0.17 -5.06
C PRO A 311 10.16 -0.88 -4.02
N MET A 312 9.52 -0.10 -3.16
CA MET A 312 8.54 -0.59 -2.15
C MET A 312 7.18 -0.83 -2.81
N ILE A 313 7.06 -1.93 -3.56
CA ILE A 313 5.85 -2.30 -4.31
C ILE A 313 5.47 -3.77 -4.10
N ALA A 314 4.18 -4.07 -4.22
CA ALA A 314 3.65 -5.41 -4.02
C ALA A 314 4.35 -6.52 -4.84
N PRO A 315 4.70 -6.33 -6.15
CA PRO A 315 5.42 -7.34 -6.92
C PRO A 315 6.79 -7.73 -6.35
N VAL A 316 7.53 -6.78 -5.76
CA VAL A 316 8.81 -7.05 -5.08
C VAL A 316 8.54 -7.88 -3.83
N ALA A 317 7.63 -7.44 -2.96
CA ALA A 317 7.30 -8.14 -1.73
C ALA A 317 6.82 -9.59 -1.99
N ILE A 318 5.96 -9.81 -2.98
CA ILE A 318 5.47 -11.15 -3.37
C ILE A 318 6.62 -12.05 -3.83
N GLN A 319 7.53 -11.54 -4.65
CA GLN A 319 8.66 -12.33 -5.15
C GLN A 319 9.64 -12.65 -4.03
N GLN A 320 9.95 -11.70 -3.16
CA GLN A 320 10.79 -11.89 -1.99
C GLN A 320 10.18 -12.91 -1.02
N GLY A 321 8.88 -12.82 -0.72
CA GLY A 321 8.19 -13.78 0.13
C GLY A 321 8.25 -15.22 -0.41
N LYS A 322 8.04 -15.39 -1.73
CA LYS A 322 8.19 -16.70 -2.39
C LYS A 322 9.63 -17.19 -2.36
N HIS A 323 10.59 -16.30 -2.51
CA HIS A 323 12.02 -16.64 -2.48
C HIS A 323 12.42 -17.13 -1.09
N VAL A 324 12.13 -16.37 -0.02
CA VAL A 324 12.45 -16.77 1.36
C VAL A 324 11.81 -18.10 1.72
N ALA A 325 10.55 -18.33 1.34
CA ALA A 325 9.94 -19.66 1.53
C ALA A 325 10.72 -20.77 0.82
N ASN A 326 11.23 -20.52 -0.39
CA ASN A 326 12.09 -21.49 -1.08
C ASN A 326 13.42 -21.70 -0.34
N GLN A 327 14.06 -20.63 0.18
CA GLN A 327 15.29 -20.76 0.94
C GLN A 327 15.08 -21.63 2.20
N LEU A 328 13.98 -21.40 2.94
CA LEU A 328 13.61 -22.24 4.08
C LEU A 328 13.43 -23.70 3.68
N LEU A 329 12.72 -23.98 2.58
CA LEU A 329 12.55 -25.35 2.07
C LEU A 329 13.87 -25.98 1.60
N ARG A 330 14.83 -25.19 1.13
CA ARG A 330 16.19 -25.65 0.81
C ARG A 330 16.97 -25.98 2.06
N LEU A 331 16.89 -25.12 3.10
CA LEU A 331 17.51 -25.41 4.41
C LEU A 331 17.03 -26.74 4.99
N ALA A 332 15.72 -27.00 4.94
CA ALA A 332 15.15 -28.26 5.41
C ALA A 332 15.67 -29.50 4.66
N ARG A 333 16.25 -29.31 3.48
CA ARG A 333 16.86 -30.37 2.66
C ARG A 333 18.39 -30.34 2.65
N ASN A 334 19.00 -29.50 3.51
CA ASN A 334 20.46 -29.26 3.54
C ASN A 334 21.01 -28.79 2.16
N GLU A 335 20.20 -28.08 1.36
CA GLU A 335 20.62 -27.52 0.07
C GLU A 335 21.21 -26.13 0.25
N GLN A 336 22.12 -25.73 -0.65
CA GLN A 336 22.70 -24.37 -0.65
C GLN A 336 21.63 -23.30 -0.93
N LEU A 337 21.74 -22.16 -0.25
CA LEU A 337 20.91 -21.00 -0.49
C LEU A 337 21.23 -20.35 -1.85
N THR A 338 20.24 -19.68 -2.43
CA THR A 338 20.37 -18.95 -3.71
C THR A 338 20.11 -17.47 -3.52
N ASN A 339 20.75 -16.65 -4.33
CA ASN A 339 20.51 -15.21 -4.33
C ASN A 339 19.13 -14.86 -4.91
N PHE A 340 18.54 -13.82 -4.37
CA PHE A 340 17.30 -13.26 -4.90
C PHE A 340 17.58 -12.45 -6.17
N ALA A 341 16.77 -12.66 -7.19
CA ALA A 341 16.77 -11.84 -8.41
C ALA A 341 15.34 -11.36 -8.69
N TYR A 342 15.15 -10.05 -8.69
CA TYR A 342 13.85 -9.45 -9.01
C TYR A 342 13.56 -9.52 -10.51
N ARG A 343 12.39 -9.99 -10.85
CA ARG A 343 11.87 -9.94 -12.23
C ARG A 343 10.87 -8.80 -12.33
N ASP A 344 11.28 -7.72 -12.94
CA ASP A 344 10.40 -6.58 -13.19
C ASP A 344 9.26 -6.97 -14.13
N LYS A 345 8.03 -6.77 -13.67
CA LYS A 345 6.80 -7.05 -14.41
C LYS A 345 6.20 -5.79 -15.05
N GLY A 346 6.86 -4.66 -14.87
CA GLY A 346 6.35 -3.36 -15.26
C GLY A 346 5.55 -2.67 -14.18
N GLN A 347 4.99 -1.53 -14.52
CA GLN A 347 4.24 -0.66 -13.63
C GLN A 347 3.00 -0.10 -14.32
N MET A 348 2.01 0.28 -13.54
CA MET A 348 0.78 0.85 -14.05
C MET A 348 0.15 1.78 -13.02
N ALA A 349 -0.58 2.78 -13.49
CA ALA A 349 -1.38 3.66 -12.65
C ALA A 349 -2.67 4.03 -13.40
N THR A 350 -3.80 4.01 -12.70
CA THR A 350 -5.03 4.62 -13.22
C THR A 350 -5.02 6.11 -12.93
N ILE A 351 -5.69 6.88 -13.79
CA ILE A 351 -5.81 8.33 -13.64
C ILE A 351 -7.27 8.70 -13.40
N GLY A 352 -8.16 7.85 -13.89
CA GLY A 352 -9.59 7.95 -13.79
C GLY A 352 -10.27 6.91 -14.65
N ARG A 353 -11.57 6.96 -14.73
CA ARG A 353 -12.38 6.04 -15.52
C ARG A 353 -11.96 6.04 -16.99
N ARG A 354 -11.61 4.87 -17.53
CA ARG A 354 -11.07 4.67 -18.89
C ARG A 354 -9.76 5.40 -19.18
N LYS A 355 -9.04 5.81 -18.15
CA LYS A 355 -7.80 6.57 -18.26
C LYS A 355 -6.75 5.92 -17.35
N ALA A 356 -5.71 5.35 -17.94
CA ALA A 356 -4.58 4.75 -17.23
C ALA A 356 -3.31 4.81 -18.07
N VAL A 357 -2.19 4.54 -17.44
CA VAL A 357 -0.89 4.34 -18.08
C VAL A 357 -0.34 2.97 -17.65
N VAL A 358 0.21 2.23 -18.60
CA VAL A 358 0.82 0.92 -18.38
C VAL A 358 2.17 0.88 -19.09
N GLU A 359 3.16 0.39 -18.37
CA GLU A 359 4.51 0.12 -18.86
C GLU A 359 4.87 -1.32 -18.54
N VAL A 360 5.03 -2.14 -19.57
CA VAL A 360 5.46 -3.54 -19.46
C VAL A 360 6.83 -3.66 -20.10
N ARG A 361 7.86 -3.92 -19.29
CA ARG A 361 9.25 -3.89 -19.75
C ARG A 361 9.63 -2.51 -20.35
N ARG A 362 10.85 -2.32 -20.78
CA ARG A 362 11.35 -1.02 -21.26
C ARG A 362 10.74 -0.53 -22.59
N TRP A 363 10.05 -1.39 -23.34
CA TRP A 363 9.64 -1.10 -24.72
C TRP A 363 8.13 -1.05 -24.96
N LEU A 364 7.31 -1.69 -24.12
CA LEU A 364 5.85 -1.71 -24.31
C LEU A 364 5.19 -0.72 -23.34
N ARG A 365 4.66 0.35 -23.90
CA ARG A 365 3.94 1.41 -23.18
C ARG A 365 2.65 1.73 -23.92
N PHE A 366 1.56 1.84 -23.17
CA PHE A 366 0.27 2.23 -23.72
C PHE A 366 -0.57 2.93 -22.65
N SER A 367 -1.58 3.68 -23.09
CA SER A 367 -2.43 4.51 -22.22
C SER A 367 -3.89 4.47 -22.66
N GLY A 368 -4.75 5.14 -21.90
CA GLY A 368 -6.18 5.26 -22.19
C GLY A 368 -7.00 4.04 -21.75
N THR A 369 -8.08 3.75 -22.50
CA THR A 369 -9.05 2.72 -22.14
C THR A 369 -8.46 1.31 -22.11
N PHE A 370 -7.58 0.97 -23.05
CA PHE A 370 -6.95 -0.35 -23.06
C PHE A 370 -6.02 -0.54 -21.86
N ALA A 371 -5.25 0.48 -21.49
CA ALA A 371 -4.43 0.46 -20.30
C ALA A 371 -5.29 0.30 -19.03
N TRP A 372 -6.42 0.97 -18.98
CA TRP A 372 -7.37 0.88 -17.88
C TRP A 372 -8.00 -0.52 -17.74
N LEU A 373 -8.41 -1.15 -18.84
CA LEU A 373 -8.90 -2.54 -18.83
C LEU A 373 -7.81 -3.52 -18.38
N THR A 374 -6.56 -3.31 -18.80
CA THR A 374 -5.40 -4.12 -18.36
C THR A 374 -5.18 -3.95 -16.85
N TRP A 375 -5.31 -2.72 -16.35
CA TRP A 375 -5.21 -2.40 -14.92
C TRP A 375 -6.31 -3.14 -14.12
N LEU A 376 -7.58 -3.07 -14.56
CA LEU A 376 -8.69 -3.76 -13.92
C LEU A 376 -8.46 -5.28 -13.87
N ALA A 377 -8.12 -5.88 -15.01
CA ALA A 377 -7.92 -7.34 -15.12
C ALA A 377 -6.77 -7.81 -14.21
N LEU A 378 -5.66 -7.08 -14.18
CA LEU A 378 -4.51 -7.42 -13.36
C LEU A 378 -4.82 -7.29 -11.86
N HIS A 379 -5.45 -6.18 -11.45
CA HIS A 379 -5.80 -5.98 -10.04
C HIS A 379 -6.79 -7.04 -9.58
N LEU A 380 -7.82 -7.34 -10.38
CA LEU A 380 -8.77 -8.41 -10.08
C LEU A 380 -8.08 -9.77 -9.91
N ALA A 381 -7.08 -10.08 -10.74
CA ALA A 381 -6.32 -11.33 -10.63
C ALA A 381 -5.47 -11.40 -9.34
N TYR A 382 -4.96 -10.27 -8.85
CA TYR A 382 -4.14 -10.22 -7.63
C TYR A 382 -4.93 -10.14 -6.33
N ILE A 383 -6.23 -9.81 -6.37
CA ILE A 383 -7.10 -9.79 -5.18
C ILE A 383 -7.19 -11.19 -4.59
N SER A 384 -6.98 -11.27 -3.28
CA SER A 384 -7.09 -12.50 -2.52
C SER A 384 -8.55 -12.82 -2.20
N GLY A 385 -8.92 -14.10 -2.32
CA GLY A 385 -10.28 -14.57 -2.04
C GLY A 385 -11.24 -14.50 -3.23
N GLY A 386 -11.98 -15.61 -3.47
CA GLY A 386 -12.97 -15.69 -4.56
C GLY A 386 -14.13 -14.71 -4.35
N ARG A 387 -14.63 -14.62 -3.11
CA ARG A 387 -15.72 -13.70 -2.75
C ARG A 387 -15.35 -12.24 -3.04
N ASN A 388 -14.23 -11.77 -2.50
CA ASN A 388 -13.78 -10.38 -2.70
C ASN A 388 -13.58 -10.06 -4.19
N ARG A 389 -13.06 -11.02 -4.95
CA ARG A 389 -12.88 -10.86 -6.41
C ARG A 389 -14.20 -10.71 -7.14
N THR A 390 -15.21 -11.53 -6.81
CA THR A 390 -16.54 -11.44 -7.42
C THR A 390 -17.29 -10.19 -7.01
N SER A 391 -17.17 -9.79 -5.74
CA SER A 391 -17.76 -8.54 -5.22
C SER A 391 -17.20 -7.33 -5.96
N ILE A 392 -15.87 -7.16 -5.97
CA ILE A 392 -15.21 -6.05 -6.67
C ILE A 392 -15.57 -6.03 -8.17
N PHE A 393 -15.60 -7.20 -8.81
CA PHE A 393 -16.01 -7.27 -10.22
C PHE A 393 -17.46 -6.78 -10.41
N ALA A 394 -18.38 -7.21 -9.56
CA ALA A 394 -19.76 -6.77 -9.61
C ALA A 394 -19.91 -5.26 -9.35
N ASP A 395 -19.20 -4.73 -8.35
CA ASP A 395 -19.18 -3.30 -8.04
C ASP A 395 -18.62 -2.48 -9.19
N TRP A 396 -17.52 -2.94 -9.81
CA TRP A 396 -16.99 -2.25 -10.99
C TRP A 396 -17.95 -2.28 -12.16
N VAL A 397 -18.57 -3.45 -12.45
CA VAL A 397 -19.59 -3.55 -13.51
C VAL A 397 -20.75 -2.61 -13.22
N TRP A 398 -21.29 -2.65 -12.00
CA TRP A 398 -22.38 -1.77 -11.59
C TRP A 398 -22.01 -0.30 -11.70
N ASN A 399 -20.90 0.11 -11.10
CA ASN A 399 -20.43 1.50 -11.09
C ASN A 399 -20.08 2.04 -12.49
N TYR A 400 -19.73 1.16 -13.45
CA TYR A 400 -19.38 1.57 -14.80
C TYR A 400 -20.53 1.48 -15.80
N LEU A 401 -21.55 0.66 -15.54
CA LEU A 401 -22.73 0.49 -16.41
C LEU A 401 -23.95 1.29 -15.90
N VAL A 402 -24.13 1.34 -14.59
CA VAL A 402 -25.28 1.98 -13.96
C VAL A 402 -24.78 3.22 -13.22
N TRP A 403 -25.18 4.37 -13.71
CA TRP A 403 -24.86 5.65 -13.09
C TRP A 403 -25.78 5.84 -11.86
N VAL A 404 -25.30 5.46 -10.67
CA VAL A 404 -26.02 5.70 -9.41
C VAL A 404 -25.17 6.62 -8.56
N PRO A 405 -25.72 7.72 -8.01
CA PRO A 405 -25.04 8.51 -7.00
C PRO A 405 -24.61 7.60 -5.84
N ARG A 406 -23.33 7.61 -5.52
CA ARG A 406 -22.78 6.82 -4.41
C ARG A 406 -23.13 7.52 -3.11
N ARG A 407 -24.34 7.29 -2.60
CA ARG A 407 -24.70 7.80 -1.29
C ARG A 407 -23.78 7.20 -0.25
N ALA A 408 -23.01 8.05 0.36
CA ALA A 408 -22.15 7.66 1.45
C ALA A 408 -22.93 7.80 2.76
N ILE A 409 -23.11 6.68 3.43
CA ILE A 409 -23.35 6.71 4.86
C ILE A 409 -22.03 7.19 5.48
N THR A 410 -22.08 8.34 6.17
CA THR A 410 -20.91 9.05 6.71
C THR A 410 -20.72 8.81 8.22
N ASP A 411 -21.46 7.90 8.83
CA ASP A 411 -21.39 7.58 10.26
C ASP A 411 -20.09 6.92 10.71
#